data_225ae76e3397c03bcc2a90f76cd83a32
#
_entry.id   225ae76e3397c03bcc2a90f76cd83a32
#
_cell.length_a   1.000
_cell.length_b   1.000
_cell.length_c   1.000
_cell.angle_alpha   90.00
_cell.angle_beta   90.00
_cell.angle_gamma   90.00
#
_symmetry.space_group_name_H-M   'P 1'
#
loop_
_entity.id
_entity.type
_entity.pdbx_description
1 polymer ?
#
loop_
_entity_poly.entity_id
_entity_poly.type
_entity_poly.pdbx_seq_one_letter_code
_entity_poly.pdbx_strand_id
1 'polypeptide(L)'
;MKLTPEQVAQFDRDGYLFFPSLFSAEETKVLNDAVPALYERHEVYNVREKNSDAVRTNFAAHLYSAPFARLARHPRMVGPVQ
;
A
#
# COMPACT_ATOMS: atom_id res chain seq x y z
N MET A 1 -13.11 2.30 -9.56
CA MET A 1 -14.04 1.56 -8.69
C MET A 1 -14.81 2.54 -7.82
N LYS A 2 -16.08 2.33 -7.68
CA LYS A 2 -16.95 3.21 -6.91
C LYS A 2 -17.72 2.41 -5.88
N LEU A 3 -17.87 2.94 -4.67
CA LEU A 3 -18.64 2.27 -3.61
C LEU A 3 -20.13 2.21 -3.95
N THR A 4 -20.76 1.09 -3.62
CA THR A 4 -22.23 0.97 -3.68
C THR A 4 -22.86 1.71 -2.50
N PRO A 5 -24.17 2.08 -2.58
CA PRO A 5 -24.85 2.67 -1.43
C PRO A 5 -24.78 1.79 -0.17
N GLU A 6 -24.83 0.48 -0.32
CA GLU A 6 -24.73 -0.48 0.79
C GLU A 6 -23.35 -0.43 1.44
N GLN A 7 -22.29 -0.29 0.65
CA GLN A 7 -20.92 -0.16 1.17
C GLN A 7 -20.75 1.16 1.93
N VAL A 8 -21.29 2.26 1.42
CA VAL A 8 -21.26 3.55 2.12
C VAL A 8 -21.98 3.44 3.47
N ALA A 9 -23.15 2.82 3.49
CA ALA A 9 -23.88 2.61 4.74
C ALA A 9 -23.11 1.74 5.73
N GLN A 10 -22.44 0.70 5.23
CA GLN A 10 -21.59 -0.15 6.07
C GLN A 10 -20.42 0.63 6.67
N PHE A 11 -19.76 1.47 5.87
CA PHE A 11 -18.67 2.31 6.35
C PHE A 11 -19.16 3.28 7.44
N ASP A 12 -20.31 3.91 7.23
CA ASP A 12 -20.89 4.83 8.21
C ASP A 12 -21.21 4.13 9.53
N ARG A 13 -21.67 2.87 9.46
CA ARG A 13 -22.00 2.07 10.64
C ARG A 13 -20.76 1.54 11.36
N ASP A 14 -19.80 0.98 10.60
CA ASP A 14 -18.68 0.21 11.16
C ASP A 14 -17.38 1.00 11.25
N GLY A 15 -17.25 2.09 10.49
CA GLY A 15 -16.02 2.90 10.45
C GLY A 15 -14.92 2.33 9.58
N TYR A 16 -15.17 1.23 8.88
CA TYR A 16 -14.21 0.63 7.95
C TYR A 16 -14.93 -0.20 6.88
N LEU A 17 -14.20 -0.49 5.79
CA LEU A 17 -14.59 -1.46 4.77
C LEU A 17 -13.39 -2.36 4.47
N PHE A 18 -13.68 -3.64 4.23
CA PHE A 18 -12.68 -4.63 3.83
C PHE A 18 -13.00 -5.13 2.42
N PHE A 19 -11.97 -5.14 1.58
CA PHE A 19 -12.07 -5.60 0.18
C PHE A 19 -11.20 -6.84 0.00
N PRO A 20 -11.71 -8.04 0.24
CA PRO A 20 -10.92 -9.26 0.07
C PRO A 20 -10.55 -9.46 -1.40
N SER A 21 -9.31 -9.88 -1.65
CA SER A 21 -8.80 -10.19 -3.00
C SER A 21 -8.95 -9.05 -4.00
N LEU A 22 -8.83 -7.79 -3.54
CA LEU A 22 -8.95 -6.62 -4.40
C LEU A 22 -7.85 -6.60 -5.48
N PHE A 23 -6.66 -7.09 -5.13
CA PHE A 23 -5.54 -7.24 -6.04
C PHE A 23 -5.23 -8.72 -6.25
N SER A 24 -4.82 -9.07 -7.47
CA SER A 24 -4.47 -10.46 -7.80
C SER A 24 -3.14 -10.85 -7.14
N ALA A 25 -2.88 -12.17 -7.11
CA ALA A 25 -1.60 -12.68 -6.60
C ALA A 25 -0.42 -12.15 -7.42
N GLU A 26 -0.60 -12.01 -8.75
CA GLU A 26 0.43 -11.47 -9.63
C GLU A 26 0.69 -9.99 -9.36
N GLU A 27 -0.36 -9.20 -9.15
CA GLU A 27 -0.22 -7.78 -8.80
C GLU A 27 0.48 -7.60 -7.45
N THR A 28 0.11 -8.41 -6.46
CA THR A 28 0.76 -8.41 -5.14
C THR A 28 2.23 -8.81 -5.24
N LYS A 29 2.54 -9.78 -6.12
CA LYS A 29 3.92 -10.22 -6.33
C LYS A 29 4.80 -9.10 -6.85
N VAL A 30 4.31 -8.25 -7.76
CA VAL A 30 5.06 -7.09 -8.26
C VAL A 30 5.48 -6.18 -7.11
N LEU A 31 4.57 -5.92 -6.17
CA LEU A 31 4.88 -5.09 -4.99
C LEU A 31 5.86 -5.79 -4.06
N ASN A 32 5.64 -7.07 -3.77
CA ASN A 32 6.51 -7.84 -2.88
C ASN A 32 7.93 -7.97 -3.45
N ASP A 33 8.06 -8.13 -4.76
CA ASP A 33 9.38 -8.25 -5.41
C ASP A 33 10.16 -6.94 -5.38
N ALA A 34 9.48 -5.79 -5.26
CA ALA A 34 10.12 -4.49 -5.18
C ALA A 34 10.68 -4.18 -3.77
N VAL A 35 10.16 -4.83 -2.73
CA VAL A 35 10.47 -4.50 -1.33
C VAL A 35 11.93 -4.75 -0.96
N PRO A 36 12.57 -5.92 -1.29
CA PRO A 36 13.95 -6.17 -0.87
C PRO A 36 14.94 -5.08 -1.30
N ALA A 37 14.85 -4.62 -2.57
CA ALA A 37 15.72 -3.57 -3.06
C ALA A 37 15.49 -2.23 -2.35
N LEU A 38 14.22 -1.93 -2.00
CA LEU A 38 13.91 -0.73 -1.22
C LEU A 38 14.52 -0.78 0.17
N TYR A 39 14.44 -1.94 0.83
CA TYR A 39 14.92 -2.10 2.20
C TYR A 39 16.46 -2.13 2.29
N GLU A 40 17.15 -2.45 1.19
CA GLU A 40 18.60 -2.41 1.16
C GLU A 40 19.17 -0.99 1.13
N ARG A 41 18.39 0.00 0.78
CA ARG A 41 18.84 1.40 0.69
C ARG A 41 19.06 1.98 2.09
N HIS A 42 20.27 2.56 2.30
CA HIS A 42 20.60 3.26 3.54
C HIS A 42 20.29 4.76 3.40
N GLU A 43 18.99 5.04 3.21
CA GLU A 43 18.49 6.39 3.05
C GLU A 43 17.63 6.78 4.24
N VAL A 44 17.40 8.08 4.42
CA VAL A 44 16.63 8.60 5.55
C VAL A 44 15.20 8.07 5.59
N TYR A 45 14.62 7.68 4.45
CA TYR A 45 13.26 7.16 4.40
C TYR A 45 13.13 5.71 4.90
N ASN A 46 14.24 5.01 5.11
CA ASN A 46 14.25 3.68 5.73
C ASN A 46 14.65 3.81 7.20
N VAL A 47 13.67 3.63 8.09
CA VAL A 47 13.93 3.60 9.52
C VAL A 47 14.21 2.16 9.94
N ARG A 48 15.41 1.92 10.45
CA ARG A 48 15.84 0.58 10.84
C ARG A 48 15.68 0.36 12.34
N GLU A 49 15.62 -0.89 12.75
CA GLU A 49 15.60 -1.24 14.17
C GLU A 49 16.93 -0.84 14.82
N LYS A 50 16.84 -0.48 16.11
CA LYS A 50 17.98 0.05 16.86
C LYS A 50 19.16 -0.95 16.95
N ASN A 51 18.86 -2.24 17.10
CA ASN A 51 19.84 -3.28 17.36
C ASN A 51 20.02 -4.27 16.20
N SER A 52 19.48 -3.97 15.03
CA SER A 52 19.61 -4.82 13.84
C SER A 52 19.51 -3.97 12.59
N ASP A 53 19.80 -4.59 11.43
CA ASP A 53 19.65 -3.94 10.14
C ASP A 53 18.23 -4.09 9.54
N ALA A 54 17.32 -4.67 10.30
CA ALA A 54 15.94 -4.84 9.84
C ALA A 54 15.24 -3.49 9.67
N VAL A 55 14.57 -3.32 8.53
CA VAL A 55 13.80 -2.11 8.26
C VAL A 55 12.48 -2.17 9.02
N ARG A 56 12.26 -1.18 9.88
CA ARG A 56 11.04 -1.02 10.64
C ARG A 56 9.96 -0.29 9.85
N THR A 57 10.35 0.75 9.12
CA THR A 57 9.43 1.59 8.37
C THR A 57 10.12 2.14 7.14
N ASN A 58 9.40 2.16 6.02
CA ASN A 58 9.84 2.80 4.80
C ASN A 58 8.86 3.94 4.49
N PHE A 59 9.36 5.16 4.41
CA PHE A 59 8.54 6.34 4.16
C PHE A 59 8.51 6.72 2.68
N ALA A 60 7.34 7.15 2.22
CA ALA A 60 7.16 7.81 0.93
C ALA A 60 7.63 6.97 -0.27
N ALA A 61 7.45 5.65 -0.22
CA ALA A 61 7.89 4.74 -1.29
C ALA A 61 7.31 5.12 -2.67
N HIS A 62 6.13 5.74 -2.69
CA HIS A 62 5.48 6.18 -3.93
C HIS A 62 6.24 7.30 -4.67
N LEU A 63 7.18 7.97 -4.01
CA LEU A 63 7.98 9.04 -4.62
C LEU A 63 9.19 8.50 -5.40
N TYR A 64 9.67 7.29 -5.10
CA TYR A 64 10.89 6.76 -5.71
C TYR A 64 10.76 5.30 -6.19
N SER A 65 9.62 4.67 -6.01
CA SER A 65 9.36 3.30 -6.48
C SER A 65 8.19 3.31 -7.46
N ALA A 66 8.43 2.93 -8.72
CA ALA A 66 7.38 2.92 -9.73
C ALA A 66 6.20 2.01 -9.36
N PRO A 67 6.38 0.77 -8.86
CA PRO A 67 5.26 -0.06 -8.44
C PRO A 67 4.41 0.59 -7.33
N PHE A 68 5.05 1.20 -6.33
CA PHE A 68 4.33 1.84 -5.24
C PHE A 68 3.68 3.15 -5.66
N ALA A 69 4.29 3.89 -6.60
CA ALA A 69 3.66 5.08 -7.19
C ALA A 69 2.36 4.70 -7.92
N ARG A 70 2.38 3.61 -8.66
CA ARG A 70 1.19 3.11 -9.37
C ARG A 70 0.12 2.65 -8.40
N LEU A 71 0.50 1.98 -7.31
CA LEU A 71 -0.42 1.55 -6.27
C LEU A 71 -1.12 2.77 -5.64
N ALA A 72 -0.37 3.81 -5.29
CA ALA A 72 -0.91 4.99 -4.62
C ALA A 72 -1.99 5.71 -5.44
N ARG A 73 -1.92 5.64 -6.76
CA ARG A 73 -2.92 6.26 -7.66
C ARG A 73 -3.80 5.25 -8.38
N HIS A 74 -3.73 3.98 -8.00
CA HIS A 74 -4.50 2.92 -8.65
C HIS A 74 -6.01 3.17 -8.47
N PRO A 75 -6.85 3.01 -9.52
CA PRO A 75 -8.29 3.25 -9.40
C PRO A 75 -8.96 2.45 -8.29
N ARG A 76 -8.51 1.22 -8.03
CA ARG A 76 -9.05 0.39 -6.94
C ARG A 76 -8.69 0.92 -5.55
N MET A 77 -7.67 1.79 -5.45
CA MET A 77 -7.32 2.46 -4.20
C MET A 77 -7.99 3.83 -4.10
N VAL A 78 -7.96 4.60 -5.18
CA VAL A 78 -8.44 5.99 -5.19
C VAL A 78 -9.96 6.05 -5.31
N GLY A 79 -10.58 5.17 -6.12
CA GLY A 79 -12.01 5.19 -6.38
C GLY A 79 -12.87 5.17 -5.12
N PRO A 80 -12.62 4.23 -4.17
CA PRO A 80 -13.46 4.14 -2.96
C PRO A 80 -13.40 5.37 -2.05
N VAL A 81 -12.32 6.16 -2.10
CA VAL A 81 -12.14 7.31 -1.22
C VAL A 81 -12.50 8.65 -1.86
N GLN A 82 -12.96 8.61 -3.10
CA GLN A 82 -13.42 9.82 -3.78
C GLN A 82 -14.79 10.27 -3.31
#